data_1f5ce653f2b939630bad0d04d389bf1e
#
_entry.id   1f5ce653f2b939630bad0d04d389bf1e
#
_cell.length_a   1.000
_cell.length_b   1.000
_cell.length_c   1.000
_cell.angle_alpha   90.00
_cell.angle_beta   90.00
_cell.angle_gamma   90.00
#
_symmetry.space_group_name_H-M   'P 1'
#
loop_
_entity.id
_entity.type
_entity.pdbx_description
1 polymer ?
#
loop_
_entity_poly.entity_id
_entity_poly.type
_entity_poly.pdbx_seq_one_letter_code
_entity_poly.pdbx_strand_id
1 'polypeptide(L)'
;MVAAAAAKDVPLRLRSEVLQCNSALERKPYIGFPSRNLRMSTRQGGMSRVIDRQRAPHDHAQCIQRAVTTAEKVCASRQVNLTPLRRRVFEIVWRQHEPIGAYEILAELAKDREKAAPPTVYRALEFLQDAGLVHRLDTLNAFLGCDRPEEDHGGQFLVCNVCRRVAEIDDTILNRALREQARALGFRLEDSAVEIKAVCNQCSKVS
;
A
#
# COMPACT_ATOMS: atom_id res chain seq x y z
N MET A 1 42.54 4.08 11.70
CA MET A 1 42.66 2.77 12.32
C MET A 1 41.46 2.56 13.22
N VAL A 2 40.39 1.95 12.75
CA VAL A 2 39.32 1.35 13.58
C VAL A 2 38.84 0.11 12.87
N ALA A 3 38.79 -0.96 13.61
CA ALA A 3 38.79 -2.35 13.24
C ALA A 3 37.52 -2.83 12.50
N ALA A 4 37.75 -3.66 11.50
CA ALA A 4 36.80 -4.62 10.96
C ALA A 4 36.51 -5.71 11.99
N ALA A 5 35.30 -5.85 12.48
CA ALA A 5 34.81 -6.95 13.29
C ALA A 5 33.95 -7.89 12.44
N ALA A 6 34.56 -8.96 12.02
CA ALA A 6 34.21 -10.36 12.02
C ALA A 6 32.73 -10.74 11.99
N ALA A 7 32.26 -11.07 10.81
CA ALA A 7 31.16 -12.02 10.59
C ALA A 7 31.78 -13.43 10.49
N LYS A 8 31.94 -14.12 11.60
CA LYS A 8 32.29 -15.54 11.66
C LYS A 8 31.42 -16.14 12.76
N ASP A 9 30.67 -17.17 12.35
CA ASP A 9 30.01 -18.22 13.11
C ASP A 9 28.49 -18.29 12.87
N VAL A 10 28.15 -18.66 11.62
CA VAL A 10 26.90 -19.35 11.34
C VAL A 10 27.27 -20.80 10.98
N PRO A 11 26.82 -21.81 11.72
CA PRO A 11 27.21 -23.19 11.49
C PRO A 11 26.75 -23.68 10.12
N LEU A 12 27.66 -24.34 9.41
CA LEU A 12 27.52 -24.87 8.04
C LEU A 12 26.31 -25.81 7.79
N ARG A 13 25.63 -26.25 8.82
CA ARG A 13 24.44 -27.13 8.70
C ARG A 13 23.16 -26.41 8.25
N LEU A 14 23.06 -25.11 8.36
CA LEU A 14 21.87 -24.34 7.91
C LEU A 14 21.96 -23.86 6.46
N ARG A 15 23.12 -24.05 5.81
CA ARG A 15 23.27 -23.66 4.38
C ARG A 15 22.72 -24.68 3.39
N SER A 16 22.55 -25.93 3.76
CA SER A 16 22.06 -26.99 2.88
C SER A 16 20.52 -27.07 2.78
N GLU A 17 19.81 -26.60 3.80
CA GLU A 17 18.32 -26.67 3.78
C GLU A 17 17.68 -25.50 3.04
N VAL A 18 18.34 -24.35 2.93
CA VAL A 18 17.81 -23.17 2.18
C VAL A 18 17.95 -23.35 0.66
N LEU A 19 18.88 -24.20 0.21
CA LEU A 19 19.12 -24.45 -1.24
C LEU A 19 18.25 -25.55 -1.84
N GLN A 20 17.54 -26.35 -1.03
CA GLN A 20 16.66 -27.41 -1.53
C GLN A 20 15.20 -26.98 -1.74
N CYS A 21 14.81 -25.75 -1.37
CA CYS A 21 13.45 -25.26 -1.55
C CYS A 21 13.16 -24.64 -2.92
N ASN A 22 14.15 -24.54 -3.82
CA ASN A 22 14.03 -23.81 -5.10
C ASN A 22 13.85 -24.67 -6.36
N SER A 23 13.72 -26.00 -6.23
CA SER A 23 13.68 -26.88 -7.42
C SER A 23 12.37 -27.64 -7.65
N ALA A 24 11.27 -27.30 -6.96
CA ALA A 24 9.99 -27.99 -7.13
C ALA A 24 8.79 -27.02 -7.16
N LEU A 25 8.87 -25.97 -7.96
CA LEU A 25 7.68 -25.18 -8.35
C LEU A 25 7.23 -25.61 -9.75
N GLU A 26 6.87 -26.88 -9.89
CA GLU A 26 5.93 -27.29 -10.94
C GLU A 26 4.60 -26.55 -10.69
N ARG A 27 4.19 -25.78 -11.70
CA ARG A 27 2.90 -25.09 -11.72
C ARG A 27 1.78 -26.13 -11.67
N LYS A 28 1.28 -26.45 -10.48
CA LYS A 28 0.02 -27.19 -10.35
C LYS A 28 -1.11 -26.28 -10.89
N PRO A 29 -1.98 -26.80 -11.76
CA PRO A 29 -3.14 -26.07 -12.21
C PRO A 29 -4.00 -25.70 -11.00
N TYR A 30 -4.45 -24.47 -10.95
CA TYR A 30 -5.35 -23.93 -9.94
C TYR A 30 -6.62 -24.77 -9.91
N ILE A 31 -6.80 -25.55 -8.86
CA ILE A 31 -8.03 -26.33 -8.65
C ILE A 31 -9.12 -25.32 -8.30
N GLY A 32 -10.03 -25.09 -9.23
CA GLY A 32 -11.16 -24.19 -9.06
C GLY A 32 -11.94 -24.53 -7.80
N PHE A 33 -12.06 -23.57 -6.90
CA PHE A 33 -13.00 -23.66 -5.78
C PHE A 33 -14.42 -23.69 -6.35
N PRO A 34 -15.28 -24.63 -5.96
CA PRO A 34 -16.67 -24.63 -6.38
C PRO A 34 -17.34 -23.37 -5.87
N SER A 35 -18.01 -22.65 -6.78
CA SER A 35 -18.82 -21.48 -6.48
C SER A 35 -20.04 -21.87 -5.61
N ARG A 36 -19.80 -22.08 -4.32
CA ARG A 36 -20.88 -22.13 -3.34
C ARG A 36 -21.24 -20.70 -2.99
N ASN A 37 -22.47 -20.31 -3.30
CA ASN A 37 -23.12 -19.10 -2.82
C ASN A 37 -22.94 -18.99 -1.30
N LEU A 38 -21.90 -18.28 -0.87
CA LEU A 38 -21.75 -17.88 0.51
C LEU A 38 -22.77 -16.78 0.77
N ARG A 39 -23.94 -17.13 1.28
CA ARG A 39 -24.81 -16.17 1.97
C ARG A 39 -23.99 -15.65 3.13
N MET A 40 -23.48 -14.44 3.01
CA MET A 40 -22.88 -13.72 4.12
C MET A 40 -23.94 -13.51 5.18
N SER A 41 -23.85 -14.29 6.25
CA SER A 41 -24.58 -14.04 7.48
C SER A 41 -24.06 -12.71 8.05
N THR A 42 -24.91 -11.70 8.06
CA THR A 42 -24.69 -10.42 8.73
C THR A 42 -24.69 -10.64 10.25
N ARG A 43 -23.57 -11.08 10.81
CA ARG A 43 -23.35 -10.94 12.26
C ARG A 43 -22.78 -9.55 12.49
N GLN A 44 -23.54 -8.74 13.20
CA GLN A 44 -23.18 -7.43 13.74
C GLN A 44 -21.91 -7.58 14.56
N GLY A 45 -20.81 -6.93 14.13
CA GLY A 45 -19.56 -6.92 14.86
C GLY A 45 -18.41 -6.51 13.95
N GLY A 46 -18.13 -5.20 13.83
CA GLY A 46 -17.03 -4.64 13.07
C GLY A 46 -17.43 -4.37 11.61
N MET A 47 -17.69 -3.11 11.30
CA MET A 47 -18.00 -2.71 9.92
C MET A 47 -16.71 -2.79 9.08
N SER A 48 -16.52 -3.88 8.32
CA SER A 48 -15.56 -3.92 7.23
C SER A 48 -15.94 -2.85 6.20
N ARG A 49 -15.09 -1.86 6.03
CA ARG A 49 -15.26 -0.85 4.97
C ARG A 49 -14.38 -1.25 3.79
N VAL A 50 -15.00 -1.46 2.64
CA VAL A 50 -14.29 -1.58 1.37
C VAL A 50 -14.31 -0.21 0.71
N ILE A 51 -13.14 0.39 0.55
CA ILE A 51 -12.97 1.66 -0.15
C ILE A 51 -12.63 1.32 -1.60
N ASP A 52 -13.66 1.26 -2.43
CA ASP A 52 -13.50 1.17 -3.87
C ASP A 52 -13.36 2.57 -4.45
N ARG A 53 -12.14 2.94 -4.82
CA ARG A 53 -11.79 4.29 -5.26
C ARG A 53 -12.29 4.63 -6.67
N GLN A 54 -12.71 3.65 -7.47
CA GLN A 54 -13.32 3.87 -8.78
C GLN A 54 -14.83 4.18 -8.66
N ARG A 55 -15.18 5.08 -7.75
CA ARG A 55 -16.59 5.45 -7.55
C ARG A 55 -17.09 6.50 -8.54
N ALA A 56 -18.44 6.60 -8.56
CA ALA A 56 -19.27 7.50 -9.37
C ALA A 56 -18.64 8.87 -9.67
N PRO A 57 -19.02 9.53 -10.76
CA PRO A 57 -18.56 10.87 -11.09
C PRO A 57 -18.73 11.80 -9.89
N HIS A 58 -17.65 12.40 -9.42
CA HIS A 58 -17.63 13.35 -8.31
C HIS A 58 -16.74 14.54 -8.69
N ASP A 59 -16.90 15.64 -7.94
CA ASP A 59 -16.06 16.81 -8.12
C ASP A 59 -14.63 16.52 -7.61
N HIS A 60 -13.75 16.21 -8.55
CA HIS A 60 -12.34 15.92 -8.28
C HIS A 60 -11.60 17.11 -7.65
N ALA A 61 -11.94 18.33 -8.03
CA ALA A 61 -11.29 19.51 -7.47
C ALA A 61 -11.58 19.64 -5.98
N GLN A 62 -12.83 19.45 -5.58
CA GLN A 62 -13.21 19.43 -4.17
C GLN A 62 -12.57 18.25 -3.41
N CYS A 63 -12.47 17.09 -4.04
CA CYS A 63 -11.85 15.92 -3.43
C CYS A 63 -10.38 16.19 -3.12
N ILE A 64 -9.60 16.68 -4.07
CA ILE A 64 -8.20 17.04 -3.89
C ILE A 64 -8.06 18.15 -2.81
N GLN A 65 -8.91 19.18 -2.85
CA GLN A 65 -8.86 20.26 -1.87
C GLN A 65 -9.10 19.77 -0.44
N ARG A 66 -10.05 18.85 -0.24
CA ARG A 66 -10.30 18.23 1.06
C ARG A 66 -9.10 17.41 1.52
N ALA A 67 -8.52 16.60 0.64
CA ALA A 67 -7.34 15.80 0.94
C ALA A 67 -6.15 16.67 1.34
N VAL A 68 -5.90 17.78 0.63
CA VAL A 68 -4.84 18.74 0.93
C VAL A 68 -5.08 19.39 2.28
N THR A 69 -6.31 19.85 2.56
CA THR A 69 -6.66 20.44 3.86
C THR A 69 -6.43 19.46 5.01
N THR A 70 -6.77 18.19 4.81
CA THR A 70 -6.50 17.12 5.80
C THR A 70 -5.00 16.89 5.97
N ALA A 71 -4.24 16.83 4.87
CA ALA A 71 -2.78 16.68 4.92
C ALA A 71 -2.09 17.83 5.67
N GLU A 72 -2.54 19.07 5.47
CA GLU A 72 -2.04 20.24 6.20
C GLU A 72 -2.29 20.11 7.71
N LYS A 73 -3.49 19.68 8.13
CA LYS A 73 -3.83 19.44 9.54
C LYS A 73 -2.98 18.34 10.15
N VAL A 74 -2.82 17.20 9.44
CA VAL A 74 -1.99 16.07 9.90
C VAL A 74 -0.55 16.49 10.06
N CYS A 75 0.02 17.21 9.09
CA CYS A 75 1.39 17.74 9.17
C CYS A 75 1.54 18.72 10.33
N ALA A 76 0.58 19.62 10.54
CA ALA A 76 0.61 20.56 11.66
C ALA A 76 0.56 19.85 13.02
N SER A 77 -0.32 18.86 13.18
CA SER A 77 -0.42 18.08 14.43
C SER A 77 0.84 17.29 14.75
N ARG A 78 1.55 16.82 13.73
CA ARG A 78 2.83 16.08 13.84
C ARG A 78 4.05 16.99 13.85
N GLN A 79 3.87 18.30 13.79
CA GLN A 79 4.93 19.32 13.75
C GLN A 79 5.93 19.10 12.60
N VAL A 80 5.45 18.64 11.44
CA VAL A 80 6.24 18.44 10.23
C VAL A 80 5.80 19.40 9.13
N ASN A 81 6.70 19.74 8.20
CA ASN A 81 6.44 20.76 7.18
C ASN A 81 6.03 20.16 5.84
N LEU A 82 4.81 20.45 5.41
CA LEU A 82 4.32 20.17 4.06
C LEU A 82 4.80 21.26 3.10
N THR A 83 6.04 21.13 2.60
CA THR A 83 6.61 22.10 1.65
C THR A 83 5.80 22.16 0.35
N PRO A 84 5.91 23.26 -0.45
CA PRO A 84 5.18 23.38 -1.73
C PRO A 84 5.38 22.16 -2.65
N LEU A 85 6.60 21.64 -2.77
CA LEU A 85 6.88 20.45 -3.58
C LEU A 85 6.19 19.19 -3.03
N ARG A 86 6.26 18.95 -1.72
CA ARG A 86 5.58 17.81 -1.08
C ARG A 86 4.07 17.89 -1.28
N ARG A 87 3.50 19.08 -1.11
CA ARG A 87 2.10 19.35 -1.41
C ARG A 87 1.76 19.01 -2.87
N ARG A 88 2.59 19.47 -3.81
CA ARG A 88 2.37 19.24 -5.24
C ARG A 88 2.45 17.75 -5.59
N VAL A 89 3.42 17.01 -5.06
CA VAL A 89 3.52 15.55 -5.20
C VAL A 89 2.25 14.87 -4.66
N PHE A 90 1.79 15.28 -3.48
CA PHE A 90 0.56 14.77 -2.87
C PHE A 90 -0.68 15.02 -3.75
N GLU A 91 -0.83 16.22 -4.29
CA GLU A 91 -1.93 16.57 -5.21
C GLU A 91 -1.92 15.68 -6.46
N ILE A 92 -0.73 15.39 -7.01
CA ILE A 92 -0.59 14.50 -8.18
C ILE A 92 -1.04 13.08 -7.83
N VAL A 93 -0.63 12.55 -6.68
CA VAL A 93 -1.05 11.22 -6.19
C VAL A 93 -2.57 11.15 -6.04
N TRP A 94 -3.22 12.23 -5.59
CA TRP A 94 -4.67 12.26 -5.40
C TRP A 94 -5.48 12.49 -6.69
N ARG A 95 -4.84 12.96 -7.77
CA ARG A 95 -5.54 13.39 -8.98
C ARG A 95 -6.39 12.32 -9.66
N GLN A 96 -6.01 11.04 -9.57
CA GLN A 96 -6.69 9.97 -10.31
C GLN A 96 -7.34 8.91 -9.43
N HIS A 97 -7.16 8.96 -8.10
CA HIS A 97 -7.58 7.90 -7.18
C HIS A 97 -7.07 6.49 -7.54
N GLU A 98 -6.09 6.41 -8.41
CA GLU A 98 -5.42 5.20 -8.85
C GLU A 98 -3.96 5.22 -8.40
N PRO A 99 -3.35 4.04 -8.21
CA PRO A 99 -1.92 3.99 -7.90
C PRO A 99 -1.09 4.61 -9.01
N ILE A 100 -0.17 5.51 -8.64
CA ILE A 100 0.71 6.21 -9.57
C ILE A 100 2.18 5.93 -9.26
N GLY A 101 2.99 5.64 -10.29
CA GLY A 101 4.42 5.40 -10.14
C GLY A 101 5.22 6.70 -9.95
N ALA A 102 6.40 6.60 -9.30
CA ALA A 102 7.26 7.77 -9.06
C ALA A 102 7.71 8.47 -10.36
N TYR A 103 7.93 7.74 -11.44
CA TYR A 103 8.30 8.31 -12.74
C TYR A 103 7.13 9.04 -13.40
N GLU A 104 5.90 8.58 -13.20
CA GLU A 104 4.70 9.26 -13.68
C GLU A 104 4.49 10.57 -12.93
N ILE A 105 4.73 10.57 -11.60
CA ILE A 105 4.72 11.79 -10.78
C ILE A 105 5.78 12.80 -11.29
N LEU A 106 6.98 12.31 -11.60
CA LEU A 106 8.05 13.15 -12.16
C LEU A 106 7.64 13.77 -13.51
N ALA A 107 7.00 13.00 -14.38
CA ALA A 107 6.49 13.48 -15.65
C ALA A 107 5.40 14.56 -15.49
N GLU A 108 4.52 14.40 -14.48
CA GLU A 108 3.50 15.42 -14.17
C GLU A 108 4.12 16.73 -13.63
N LEU A 109 5.10 16.63 -12.73
CA LEU A 109 5.84 17.80 -12.24
C LEU A 109 6.54 18.57 -13.37
N ALA A 110 7.10 17.85 -14.33
CA ALA A 110 7.78 18.46 -15.49
C ALA A 110 6.82 19.30 -16.35
N LYS A 111 5.54 18.96 -16.43
CA LYS A 111 4.51 19.74 -17.15
C LYS A 111 4.29 21.10 -16.49
N ASP A 112 4.42 21.19 -15.17
CA ASP A 112 4.28 22.43 -14.40
C ASP A 112 5.55 23.30 -14.43
N ARG A 113 6.54 22.95 -15.25
CA ARG A 113 7.88 23.56 -15.32
C ARG A 113 8.69 23.44 -14.02
N GLU A 114 8.28 22.60 -13.11
CA GLU A 114 9.06 22.24 -11.93
C GLU A 114 10.17 21.26 -12.30
N LYS A 115 11.41 21.74 -12.26
CA LYS A 115 12.59 20.89 -12.49
C LYS A 115 12.87 20.06 -11.23
N ALA A 116 12.15 18.97 -11.07
CA ALA A 116 12.41 18.03 -10.00
C ALA A 116 13.30 16.88 -10.52
N ALA A 117 14.35 16.55 -9.81
CA ALA A 117 15.15 15.36 -10.08
C ALA A 117 14.50 14.13 -9.40
N PRO A 118 14.68 12.90 -9.94
CA PRO A 118 14.11 11.69 -9.34
C PRO A 118 14.36 11.55 -7.83
N PRO A 119 15.55 11.80 -7.27
CA PRO A 119 15.78 11.74 -5.82
C PRO A 119 14.90 12.68 -5.02
N THR A 120 14.54 13.83 -5.58
CA THR A 120 13.69 14.82 -4.92
C THR A 120 12.25 14.33 -4.80
N VAL A 121 11.74 13.64 -5.84
CA VAL A 121 10.41 13.02 -5.82
C VAL A 121 10.36 11.89 -4.79
N TYR A 122 11.37 11.01 -4.76
CA TYR A 122 11.44 9.94 -3.79
C TYR A 122 11.48 10.44 -2.34
N ARG A 123 12.25 11.48 -2.05
CA ARG A 123 12.26 12.12 -0.70
C ARG A 123 10.91 12.74 -0.33
N ALA A 124 10.19 13.29 -1.31
CA ALA A 124 8.86 13.79 -1.05
C ALA A 124 7.87 12.65 -0.75
N LEU A 125 7.95 11.55 -1.49
CA LEU A 125 7.13 10.36 -1.29
C LEU A 125 7.43 9.67 0.06
N GLU A 126 8.69 9.51 0.43
CA GLU A 126 9.11 9.01 1.76
C GLU A 126 8.48 9.86 2.87
N PHE A 127 8.62 11.18 2.78
CA PHE A 127 7.99 12.08 3.75
C PHE A 127 6.47 11.89 3.82
N LEU A 128 5.79 11.76 2.69
CA LEU A 128 4.34 11.58 2.64
C LEU A 128 3.92 10.22 3.22
N GLN A 129 4.73 9.17 3.04
CA GLN A 129 4.53 7.87 3.67
C GLN A 129 4.71 7.96 5.20
N ASP A 130 5.82 8.54 5.66
CA ASP A 130 6.10 8.71 7.09
C ASP A 130 5.02 9.56 7.79
N ALA A 131 4.44 10.51 7.05
CA ALA A 131 3.31 11.29 7.50
C ALA A 131 1.96 10.55 7.38
N GLY A 132 1.93 9.29 6.92
CA GLY A 132 0.70 8.52 6.73
C GLY A 132 -0.27 9.08 5.70
N LEU A 133 0.21 9.97 4.80
CA LEU A 133 -0.61 10.63 3.78
C LEU A 133 -0.75 9.82 2.50
N VAL A 134 0.19 8.90 2.26
CA VAL A 134 0.18 8.00 1.11
C VAL A 134 0.60 6.59 1.53
N HIS A 135 0.09 5.60 0.82
CA HIS A 135 0.50 4.20 0.92
C HIS A 135 1.39 3.85 -0.27
N ARG A 136 2.45 3.11 -0.03
CA ARG A 136 3.23 2.48 -1.09
C ARG A 136 2.68 1.09 -1.34
N LEU A 137 2.44 0.77 -2.60
CA LEU A 137 2.03 -0.55 -3.06
C LEU A 137 3.20 -1.21 -3.79
N ASP A 138 3.87 -2.15 -3.12
CA ASP A 138 5.07 -2.82 -3.65
C ASP A 138 4.75 -3.70 -4.85
N THR A 139 3.60 -4.38 -4.85
CA THR A 139 3.11 -5.19 -5.98
C THR A 139 3.01 -4.38 -7.29
N LEU A 140 2.69 -3.10 -7.20
CA LEU A 140 2.53 -2.20 -8.34
C LEU A 140 3.71 -1.26 -8.53
N ASN A 141 4.64 -1.19 -7.57
CA ASN A 141 5.68 -0.16 -7.49
C ASN A 141 5.10 1.26 -7.65
N ALA A 142 4.03 1.53 -6.93
CA ALA A 142 3.22 2.74 -7.06
C ALA A 142 2.77 3.28 -5.69
N PHE A 143 2.25 4.49 -5.70
CA PHE A 143 1.79 5.21 -4.51
C PHE A 143 0.30 5.54 -4.63
N LEU A 144 -0.39 5.49 -3.52
CA LEU A 144 -1.83 5.71 -3.40
C LEU A 144 -2.10 6.64 -2.22
N GLY A 145 -2.93 7.67 -2.39
CA GLY A 145 -3.27 8.60 -1.29
C GLY A 145 -4.04 7.87 -0.17
N CYS A 146 -3.83 8.25 1.07
CA CYS A 146 -4.56 7.71 2.21
C CYS A 146 -5.86 8.50 2.44
N ASP A 147 -7.01 7.81 2.51
CA ASP A 147 -8.30 8.47 2.76
C ASP A 147 -8.49 8.90 4.22
N ARG A 148 -7.75 8.30 5.15
CA ARG A 148 -7.89 8.51 6.60
C ARG A 148 -6.54 8.67 7.31
N PRO A 149 -5.74 9.67 6.93
CA PRO A 149 -4.40 9.84 7.50
C PRO A 149 -4.40 10.26 8.97
N GLU A 150 -5.57 10.58 9.54
CA GLU A 150 -5.76 10.94 10.94
C GLU A 150 -5.91 9.70 11.84
N GLU A 151 -6.24 8.53 11.27
CA GLU A 151 -6.45 7.28 11.97
C GLU A 151 -5.21 6.37 11.86
N ASP A 152 -4.88 5.67 12.94
CA ASP A 152 -3.89 4.58 12.89
C ASP A 152 -4.57 3.34 12.29
N HIS A 153 -4.49 3.18 10.99
CA HIS A 153 -5.04 2.06 10.25
C HIS A 153 -3.94 1.34 9.48
N GLY A 154 -3.86 0.01 9.63
CA GLY A 154 -3.02 -0.80 8.76
C GLY A 154 -3.62 -0.84 7.36
N GLY A 155 -2.91 -0.37 6.36
CA GLY A 155 -3.35 -0.45 4.97
C GLY A 155 -3.43 -1.92 4.51
N GLN A 156 -4.63 -2.38 4.16
CA GLN A 156 -4.84 -3.71 3.58
C GLN A 156 -5.44 -3.53 2.21
N PHE A 157 -4.76 -4.04 1.20
CA PHE A 157 -5.11 -3.79 -0.19
C PHE A 157 -5.39 -5.08 -0.95
N LEU A 158 -6.53 -5.15 -1.64
CA LEU A 158 -6.75 -6.11 -2.71
C LEU A 158 -6.26 -5.50 -4.02
N VAL A 159 -5.30 -6.16 -4.65
CA VAL A 159 -4.71 -5.71 -5.92
C VAL A 159 -5.10 -6.68 -7.03
N CYS A 160 -5.88 -6.23 -8.00
CA CYS A 160 -6.22 -7.05 -9.15
C CYS A 160 -4.99 -7.25 -10.05
N ASN A 161 -4.59 -8.52 -10.22
CA ASN A 161 -3.43 -8.88 -11.05
C ASN A 161 -3.68 -8.71 -12.56
N VAL A 162 -4.94 -8.50 -12.99
CA VAL A 162 -5.31 -8.34 -14.41
C VAL A 162 -5.40 -6.86 -14.79
N CYS A 163 -6.24 -6.05 -14.10
CA CYS A 163 -6.46 -4.65 -14.44
C CYS A 163 -5.81 -3.65 -13.49
N ARG A 164 -5.03 -4.13 -12.48
CA ARG A 164 -4.33 -3.30 -11.50
C ARG A 164 -5.24 -2.46 -10.58
N ARG A 165 -6.55 -2.69 -10.62
CA ARG A 165 -7.50 -2.05 -9.70
C ARG A 165 -7.15 -2.40 -8.26
N VAL A 166 -7.22 -1.42 -7.39
CA VAL A 166 -6.94 -1.55 -5.96
C VAL A 166 -8.21 -1.25 -5.17
N ALA A 167 -8.47 -2.06 -4.16
CA ALA A 167 -9.48 -1.79 -3.15
C ALA A 167 -8.82 -1.90 -1.77
N GLU A 168 -9.05 -0.90 -0.93
CA GLU A 168 -8.59 -0.91 0.45
C GLU A 168 -9.64 -1.59 1.33
N ILE A 169 -9.18 -2.48 2.21
CA ILE A 169 -10.01 -3.12 3.23
C ILE A 169 -9.66 -2.48 4.57
N ASP A 170 -10.66 -2.00 5.26
CA ASP A 170 -10.54 -1.61 6.66
C ASP A 170 -11.34 -2.59 7.51
N ASP A 171 -10.64 -3.57 8.06
CA ASP A 171 -11.24 -4.59 8.91
C ASP A 171 -10.45 -4.73 10.22
N THR A 172 -11.08 -4.31 11.31
CA THR A 172 -10.46 -4.37 12.64
C THR A 172 -10.20 -5.80 13.11
N ILE A 173 -11.01 -6.78 12.64
CA ILE A 173 -10.84 -8.19 12.99
C ILE A 173 -9.59 -8.74 12.29
N LEU A 174 -9.44 -8.44 11.01
CA LEU A 174 -8.27 -8.84 10.22
C LEU A 174 -6.99 -8.22 10.77
N ASN A 175 -7.01 -6.92 11.06
CA ASN A 175 -5.88 -6.22 11.68
C ASN A 175 -5.48 -6.85 13.01
N ARG A 176 -6.45 -7.14 13.87
CA ARG A 176 -6.20 -7.78 15.17
C ARG A 176 -5.61 -9.18 14.98
N ALA A 177 -6.19 -9.99 14.11
CA ALA A 177 -5.72 -11.35 13.84
C ALA A 177 -4.27 -11.36 13.34
N LEU A 178 -3.91 -10.45 12.42
CA LEU A 178 -2.53 -10.31 11.93
C LEU A 178 -1.56 -9.94 13.06
N ARG A 179 -1.93 -8.97 13.91
CA ARG A 179 -1.09 -8.56 15.06
C ARG A 179 -0.94 -9.68 16.08
N GLU A 180 -1.99 -10.45 16.37
CA GLU A 180 -1.96 -11.58 17.29
C GLU A 180 -1.05 -12.69 16.76
N GLN A 181 -1.17 -13.06 15.48
CA GLN A 181 -0.32 -14.09 14.88
C GLN A 181 1.15 -13.65 14.80
N ALA A 182 1.42 -12.41 14.44
CA ALA A 182 2.77 -11.88 14.42
C ALA A 182 3.40 -11.97 15.83
N ARG A 183 2.69 -11.54 16.87
CA ARG A 183 3.17 -11.64 18.26
C ARG A 183 3.42 -13.08 18.69
N ALA A 184 2.55 -14.02 18.33
CA ALA A 184 2.72 -15.44 18.64
C ALA A 184 3.99 -16.02 18.02
N LEU A 185 4.42 -15.46 16.87
CA LEU A 185 5.65 -15.84 16.19
C LEU A 185 6.87 -14.98 16.60
N GLY A 186 6.73 -14.08 17.58
CA GLY A 186 7.79 -13.21 18.04
C GLY A 186 8.07 -12.00 17.14
N PHE A 187 7.15 -11.65 16.24
CA PHE A 187 7.28 -10.48 15.38
C PHE A 187 6.45 -9.30 15.90
N ARG A 188 6.97 -8.11 15.71
CA ARG A 188 6.23 -6.86 15.87
C ARG A 188 5.90 -6.34 14.46
N LEU A 189 4.61 -6.18 14.16
CA LEU A 189 4.21 -5.52 12.92
C LEU A 189 4.54 -4.02 13.07
N GLU A 190 5.27 -3.52 12.10
CA GLU A 190 5.45 -2.11 11.84
C GLU A 190 4.40 -1.66 10.82
N ASP A 191 4.29 -0.36 10.53
CA ASP A 191 3.30 0.19 9.59
C ASP A 191 3.51 -0.34 8.18
N SER A 192 3.06 -1.55 7.94
CA SER A 192 3.22 -2.23 6.66
C SER A 192 1.86 -2.39 5.97
N ALA A 193 1.81 -1.99 4.72
CA ALA A 193 0.69 -2.34 3.86
C ALA A 193 0.68 -3.86 3.62
N VAL A 194 -0.47 -4.49 3.82
CA VAL A 194 -0.69 -5.89 3.45
C VAL A 194 -1.34 -5.92 2.08
N GLU A 195 -0.63 -6.43 1.09
CA GLU A 195 -1.12 -6.55 -0.27
C GLU A 195 -1.55 -7.97 -0.58
N ILE A 196 -2.80 -8.13 -1.01
CA ILE A 196 -3.39 -9.41 -1.39
C ILE A 196 -3.65 -9.39 -2.88
N LYS A 197 -2.97 -10.26 -3.64
CA LYS A 197 -3.22 -10.43 -5.07
C LYS A 197 -4.58 -11.11 -5.28
N ALA A 198 -5.43 -10.49 -6.10
CA ALA A 198 -6.79 -10.93 -6.36
C ALA A 198 -7.16 -10.77 -7.84
N VAL A 199 -8.33 -11.23 -8.23
CA VAL A 199 -8.98 -10.92 -9.52
C VAL A 199 -10.29 -10.25 -9.20
N CYS A 200 -10.50 -9.02 -9.69
CA CYS A 200 -11.73 -8.31 -9.45
C CYS A 200 -12.90 -8.91 -10.23
N ASN A 201 -14.12 -8.61 -9.80
CA ASN A 201 -15.34 -9.15 -10.42
C ASN A 201 -15.55 -8.75 -11.89
N GLN A 202 -14.95 -7.66 -12.36
CA GLN A 202 -14.98 -7.30 -13.78
C GLN A 202 -14.06 -8.22 -14.59
N CYS A 203 -12.85 -8.50 -14.10
CA CYS A 203 -11.90 -9.36 -14.80
C CYS A 203 -12.28 -10.84 -14.70
N SER A 204 -12.92 -11.28 -13.61
CA SER A 204 -13.37 -12.67 -13.44
C SER A 204 -14.53 -13.07 -14.36
N LYS A 205 -15.24 -12.09 -14.95
CA LYS A 205 -16.34 -12.33 -15.91
C LYS A 205 -15.84 -12.48 -17.35
N VAL A 206 -14.58 -12.17 -17.60
CA VAL A 206 -13.97 -12.15 -18.96
C VAL A 206 -13.06 -13.39 -19.18
N SER A 207 -12.92 -14.23 -18.15
CA SER A 207 -12.11 -15.44 -18.19
C SER A 207 -12.93 -16.68 -18.52
#